data_c06d80920e3ab6d86a261983e022e074
#
_entry.id   c06d80920e3ab6d86a261983e022e074
#
_cell.length_a   1.000
_cell.length_b   1.000
_cell.length_c   1.000
_cell.angle_alpha   90.00
_cell.angle_beta   90.00
_cell.angle_gamma   90.00
#
_symmetry.space_group_name_H-M   'P 1'
#
loop_
_entity.id
_entity.type
_entity.pdbx_description
1 polymer ?
#
loop_
_entity_poly.entity_id
_entity_poly.type
_entity_poly.pdbx_seq_one_letter_code
_entity_poly.pdbx_strand_id
1 'polypeptide(L)' 'MSDFDYMVECNARDIALMLMDDKGISVEEALRLLYASKTYENLKRKDTGLYFQSPGYVYEYLRREYML' A
#
# COMPACT_ATOMS: atom_id res chain seq x y z
N MET A 1 -19.76 -2.57 0.95
CA MET A 1 -18.30 -2.82 0.84
C MET A 1 -18.03 -4.23 1.36
N SER A 2 -17.27 -5.00 0.63
CA SER A 2 -16.92 -6.36 1.07
C SER A 2 -15.79 -6.32 2.08
N ASP A 3 -15.60 -7.44 2.80
CA ASP A 3 -14.48 -7.57 3.73
C ASP A 3 -13.14 -7.39 3.01
N PHE A 4 -13.06 -7.91 1.79
CA PHE A 4 -11.86 -7.76 0.96
C PHE A 4 -11.56 -6.28 0.70
N ASP A 5 -12.57 -5.52 0.26
CA ASP A 5 -12.38 -4.09 -0.01
C ASP A 5 -11.96 -3.34 1.23
N TYR A 6 -12.56 -3.68 2.37
CA TYR A 6 -12.22 -3.06 3.65
C TYR A 6 -10.75 -3.34 4.01
N MET A 7 -10.31 -4.58 3.83
CA MET A 7 -8.93 -4.95 4.14
C MET A 7 -7.93 -4.23 3.23
N VAL A 8 -8.27 -4.11 1.94
CA VAL A 8 -7.44 -3.36 0.99
C VAL A 8 -7.33 -1.90 1.41
N GLU A 9 -8.45 -1.29 1.78
CA GLU A 9 -8.48 0.11 2.21
C GLU A 9 -7.65 0.33 3.47
N CYS A 10 -7.77 -0.56 4.44
CA CYS A 10 -6.99 -0.45 5.69
C CYS A 10 -5.50 -0.58 5.41
N ASN A 11 -5.12 -1.53 4.57
CA ASN A 11 -3.72 -1.70 4.17
C ASN A 11 -3.21 -0.46 3.46
N ALA A 12 -3.98 0.06 2.51
CA ALA A 12 -3.58 1.25 1.74
C ALA A 12 -3.36 2.45 2.66
N ARG A 13 -4.26 2.66 3.62
CA ARG A 13 -4.13 3.76 4.57
C ARG A 13 -2.84 3.62 5.39
N ASP A 14 -2.58 2.43 5.91
CA ASP A 14 -1.42 2.21 6.75
C ASP A 14 -0.12 2.34 5.95
N ILE A 15 -0.11 1.88 4.71
CA ILE A 15 1.05 2.02 3.83
C ILE A 15 1.31 3.50 3.53
N ALA A 16 0.26 4.26 3.27
CA ALA A 16 0.41 5.70 3.03
C ALA A 16 1.01 6.40 4.24
N LEU A 17 0.56 6.04 5.45
CA LEU A 17 1.11 6.60 6.68
C LEU A 17 2.60 6.25 6.82
N MET A 18 2.98 5.02 6.48
CA MET A 18 4.38 4.60 6.52
C MET A 18 5.23 5.41 5.54
N LEU A 19 4.71 5.66 4.34
CA LEU A 19 5.41 6.48 3.35
C LEU A 19 5.61 7.90 3.85
N MET A 20 4.57 8.49 4.44
CA MET A 20 4.65 9.84 4.98
C MET A 20 5.72 9.95 6.05
N ASP A 21 5.72 8.99 6.96
CA ASP A 21 6.67 8.96 8.08
C ASP A 21 8.09 8.71 7.59
N ASP A 22 8.25 7.77 6.67
CA ASP A 22 9.56 7.32 6.18
C ASP A 22 10.21 8.35 5.27
N LYS A 23 9.42 9.03 4.44
CA LYS A 23 9.94 9.94 3.42
C LYS A 23 9.66 11.41 3.69
N GLY A 24 8.90 11.72 4.74
CA GLY A 24 8.58 13.11 5.07
C GLY A 24 7.75 13.80 4.00
N ILE A 25 6.87 13.06 3.34
CA ILE A 25 6.03 13.60 2.27
C ILE A 25 4.59 13.78 2.74
N SER A 26 3.82 14.53 1.97
CA SER A 26 2.42 14.79 2.30
C SER A 26 1.56 13.56 2.04
N VAL A 27 0.33 13.58 2.59
CA VAL A 27 -0.60 12.48 2.36
C VAL A 27 -0.98 12.37 0.88
N GLU A 28 -1.11 13.51 0.20
CA GLU A 28 -1.43 13.52 -1.23
C GLU A 28 -0.33 12.85 -2.04
N GLU A 29 0.92 13.14 -1.73
CA GLU A 29 2.04 12.53 -2.42
C GLU A 29 2.14 11.05 -2.13
N ALA A 30 1.93 10.67 -0.87
CA ALA A 30 1.97 9.26 -0.47
C ALA A 30 0.89 8.46 -1.21
N LEU A 31 -0.32 8.99 -1.26
CA LEU A 31 -1.42 8.33 -1.96
C LEU A 31 -1.17 8.25 -3.47
N ARG A 32 -0.59 9.31 -4.05
CA ARG A 32 -0.26 9.32 -5.47
C ARG A 32 0.74 8.21 -5.80
N LEU A 33 1.79 8.09 -5.01
CA LEU A 33 2.80 7.05 -5.20
C LEU A 33 2.19 5.66 -5.05
N LEU A 34 1.38 5.49 -4.03
CA LEU A 34 0.75 4.19 -3.76
C LEU A 34 -0.20 3.79 -4.89
N TYR A 35 -1.11 4.68 -5.27
CA TYR A 35 -2.12 4.35 -6.27
C TYR A 35 -1.55 4.13 -7.66
N ALA A 36 -0.38 4.69 -7.95
CA ALA A 36 0.29 4.50 -9.24
C ALA A 36 1.14 3.24 -9.28
N SER A 37 1.28 2.54 -8.17
CA SER A 37 2.23 1.44 -8.05
C SER A 37 1.67 0.10 -8.49
N LYS A 38 2.56 -0.78 -8.93
CA LYS A 38 2.26 -2.19 -9.16
C LYS A 38 1.86 -2.87 -7.86
N THR A 39 2.49 -2.48 -6.77
CA THR A 39 2.19 -3.04 -5.45
C THR A 39 0.72 -2.84 -5.12
N TYR A 40 0.17 -1.66 -5.40
CA TYR A 40 -1.24 -1.40 -5.14
C TYR A 40 -2.14 -2.22 -6.06
N GLU A 41 -1.76 -2.38 -7.34
CA GLU A 41 -2.50 -3.25 -8.25
C GLU A 41 -2.59 -4.67 -7.68
N ASN A 42 -1.47 -5.19 -7.20
CA ASN A 42 -1.42 -6.53 -6.62
C ASN A 42 -2.20 -6.61 -5.31
N LEU A 43 -2.17 -5.55 -4.52
CA LEU A 43 -2.95 -5.49 -3.27
C LEU A 43 -4.44 -5.65 -3.54
N LYS A 44 -4.93 -5.09 -4.64
CA LYS A 44 -6.34 -5.14 -5.01
C LYS A 44 -6.75 -6.47 -5.65
N ARG A 45 -5.81 -7.37 -5.90
CA ARG A 45 -6.09 -8.67 -6.50
C ARG A 45 -6.09 -9.74 -5.42
N LYS A 46 -7.22 -10.42 -5.31
CA LYS A 46 -7.37 -11.48 -4.30
C LYS A 46 -6.35 -12.58 -4.44
N ASP A 47 -6.00 -12.93 -5.68
CA ASP A 47 -5.12 -14.06 -5.96
C ASP A 47 -3.67 -13.83 -5.50
N THR A 48 -3.27 -12.59 -5.29
CA THR A 48 -1.91 -12.32 -4.78
C THR A 48 -1.79 -12.57 -3.28
N GLY A 49 -2.90 -12.52 -2.56
CA GLY A 49 -2.92 -12.69 -1.12
C GLY A 49 -2.33 -11.53 -0.33
N LEU A 50 -1.94 -10.44 -0.99
CA LEU A 50 -1.31 -9.31 -0.30
C LEU A 50 -2.25 -8.64 0.70
N TYR A 51 -3.54 -8.66 0.42
CA TYR A 51 -4.52 -8.01 1.31
C TYR A 51 -4.57 -8.67 2.69
N PHE A 52 -4.13 -9.93 2.80
CA PHE A 52 -4.03 -10.65 4.07
C PHE A 52 -2.76 -10.35 4.84
N GLN A 53 -1.76 -9.80 4.17
CA GLN A 53 -0.47 -9.56 4.80
C GLN A 53 -0.51 -8.27 5.61
N SER A 54 0.45 -8.14 6.54
CA SER A 54 0.55 -6.91 7.31
C SER A 54 0.92 -5.75 6.40
N PRO A 55 0.55 -4.51 6.78
CA PRO A 55 0.96 -3.34 6.00
C PRO A 55 2.47 -3.24 5.82
N GLY A 56 3.24 -3.60 6.84
CA GLY A 56 4.70 -3.58 6.75
C GLY A 56 5.24 -4.52 5.68
N TYR A 57 4.62 -5.69 5.56
CA TYR A 57 5.01 -6.66 4.54
C TYR A 57 4.74 -6.10 3.14
N VAL A 58 3.58 -5.53 2.94
CA VAL A 58 3.20 -4.95 1.65
C VAL A 58 4.06 -3.72 1.34
N TYR A 59 4.35 -2.93 2.36
CA TYR A 59 5.19 -1.73 2.21
C TYR A 59 6.58 -2.08 1.68
N GLU A 60 7.14 -3.22 2.07
CA GLU A 60 8.44 -3.66 1.57
C GLU A 60 8.42 -3.84 0.05
N TYR A 61 7.32 -4.38 -0.49
CA TYR A 61 7.17 -4.49 -1.94
C TYR A 61 7.16 -3.11 -2.60
N LEU A 62 6.47 -2.16 -1.99
CA LEU A 62 6.40 -0.80 -2.51
C LEU A 62 7.78 -0.14 -2.51
N ARG A 63 8.52 -0.30 -1.42
CA ARG A 63 9.87 0.24 -1.31
C ARG A 63 10.76 -0.30 -2.42
N ARG A 64 10.72 -1.60 -2.64
CA ARG A 64 11.52 -2.24 -3.68
C ARG A 64 11.13 -1.75 -5.06
N GLU A 65 9.85 -1.58 -5.29
CA GLU A 65 9.35 -1.11 -6.58
C GLU A 65 9.89 0.27 -6.93
N TYR A 66 9.93 1.16 -5.95
CA TYR A 66 10.41 2.53 -6.14
C TYR A 66 11.88 2.71 -5.79
N MET A 67 12.53 1.66 -5.34
CA MET A 67 13.95 1.69 -4.94
C MET A 67 14.21 2.70 -3.82
N LEU A 68 13.32 2.71 -2.87
CA LEU A 68 13.41 3.62 -1.71
C LEU A 68 14.26 3.06 -0.58
#